data_85ac7c93c2ec44683618a0fa41a54d06
#
_entry.id   85ac7c93c2ec44683618a0fa41a54d06
#
_cell.length_a   1.000
_cell.length_b   1.000
_cell.length_c   1.000
_cell.angle_alpha   90.00
_cell.angle_beta   90.00
_cell.angle_gamma   90.00
#
_symmetry.space_group_name_H-M   'P 1'
#
loop_
_entity.id
_entity.type
_entity.pdbx_description
1 polymer ?
#
loop_
_entity_poly.entity_id
_entity_poly.type
_entity_poly.pdbx_seq_one_letter_code
_entity_poly.pdbx_strand_id
1 'polypeptide(L)'
;EKKDLKPAGVFHYFEEICQVPRPSKKEEKIIAYLKAFGEQHKLETKVDETGNVLIKKTATPGMENRKTVVLQSHIDMVCEKNNDVEHDFLTDPIETEIDGEWLKAKGTTLGADNGIGVATELAILADNSIKHGPIECLFTVDEETGLTGAFALKEGFMNGDILLNLDSEDEGELFIGCAGGIDSVAEFS
;
A
#
# COMPACT_ATOMS: atom_id res chain seq x y z
N GLU A 1 2.66 -2.87 24.21
CA GLU A 1 2.74 -4.05 23.30
C GLU A 1 2.16 -3.68 21.94
N LYS A 2 2.54 -4.43 20.86
CA LYS A 2 2.06 -4.15 19.49
C LYS A 2 0.53 -4.09 19.38
N LYS A 3 -0.19 -4.96 20.09
CA LYS A 3 -1.66 -4.99 20.14
C LYS A 3 -2.31 -3.71 20.71
N ASP A 4 -1.53 -2.86 21.37
CA ASP A 4 -2.01 -1.62 21.99
C ASP A 4 -1.87 -0.41 21.05
N LEU A 5 -1.22 -0.59 19.88
CA LEU A 5 -1.04 0.46 18.89
C LEU A 5 -2.38 0.94 18.32
N LYS A 6 -2.46 2.22 18.03
CA LYS A 6 -3.66 2.87 17.48
C LYS A 6 -3.32 3.65 16.21
N PRO A 7 -4.20 3.62 15.20
CA PRO A 7 -5.49 2.89 15.10
C PRO A 7 -5.28 1.36 15.01
N ALA A 8 -6.04 0.59 15.80
CA ALA A 8 -5.81 -0.85 15.92
C ALA A 8 -5.94 -1.60 14.59
N GLY A 9 -6.91 -1.25 13.74
CA GLY A 9 -7.09 -1.87 12.42
C GLY A 9 -5.90 -1.64 11.49
N VAL A 10 -5.34 -0.44 11.49
CA VAL A 10 -4.17 -0.10 10.65
C VAL A 10 -2.96 -0.95 11.07
N PHE A 11 -2.63 -0.97 12.35
CA PHE A 11 -1.48 -1.75 12.83
C PHE A 11 -1.69 -3.26 12.73
N HIS A 12 -2.95 -3.74 12.82
CA HIS A 12 -3.27 -5.13 12.55
C HIS A 12 -2.90 -5.52 11.12
N TYR A 13 -3.38 -4.77 10.12
CA TYR A 13 -3.05 -5.05 8.72
C TYR A 13 -1.59 -4.77 8.38
N PHE A 14 -0.97 -3.79 9.02
CA PHE A 14 0.46 -3.57 8.85
C PHE A 14 1.29 -4.79 9.30
N GLU A 15 0.99 -5.37 10.46
CA GLU A 15 1.62 -6.60 10.93
C GLU A 15 1.35 -7.79 9.98
N GLU A 16 0.14 -7.88 9.40
CA GLU A 16 -0.15 -8.93 8.42
C GLU A 16 0.69 -8.78 7.14
N ILE A 17 0.78 -7.58 6.58
CA ILE A 17 1.59 -7.37 5.35
C ILE A 17 3.09 -7.50 5.62
N CYS A 18 3.57 -7.25 6.83
CA CYS A 18 4.95 -7.56 7.22
C CYS A 18 5.28 -9.06 7.11
N GLN A 19 4.27 -9.95 7.18
CA GLN A 19 4.46 -11.38 6.97
C GLN A 19 4.54 -11.76 5.48
N VAL A 20 4.25 -10.83 4.56
CA VAL A 20 4.18 -11.09 3.13
C VAL A 20 5.37 -10.43 2.42
N PRO A 21 6.34 -11.20 1.91
CA PRO A 21 7.41 -10.66 1.09
C PRO A 21 6.90 -9.87 -0.11
N ARG A 22 7.42 -8.65 -0.29
CA ARG A 22 6.96 -7.73 -1.34
C ARG A 22 8.07 -6.82 -1.90
N PRO A 23 9.25 -7.37 -2.27
CA PRO A 23 10.28 -6.57 -2.92
C PRO A 23 9.78 -6.01 -4.25
N SER A 24 10.25 -4.83 -4.63
CA SER A 24 9.97 -4.23 -5.95
C SER A 24 10.25 -5.23 -7.08
N LYS A 25 9.35 -5.33 -8.06
CA LYS A 25 9.35 -6.30 -9.18
C LYS A 25 9.17 -7.77 -8.77
N LYS A 26 8.78 -8.05 -7.52
CA LYS A 26 8.51 -9.38 -6.97
C LYS A 26 7.29 -9.37 -6.05
N GLU A 27 6.23 -8.70 -6.49
CA GLU A 27 5.03 -8.43 -5.69
C GLU A 27 3.97 -9.53 -5.78
N GLU A 28 4.24 -10.67 -6.42
CA GLU A 28 3.24 -11.73 -6.65
C GLU A 28 2.57 -12.21 -5.35
N LYS A 29 3.33 -12.26 -4.24
CA LYS A 29 2.80 -12.70 -2.93
C LYS A 29 1.84 -11.69 -2.33
N ILE A 30 2.19 -10.40 -2.35
CA ILE A 30 1.30 -9.36 -1.81
C ILE A 30 0.08 -9.16 -2.71
N ILE A 31 0.20 -9.30 -4.03
CA ILE A 31 -0.94 -9.30 -4.97
C ILE A 31 -1.89 -10.45 -4.63
N ALA A 32 -1.36 -11.66 -4.40
CA ALA A 32 -2.18 -12.80 -3.99
C ALA A 32 -2.87 -12.57 -2.65
N TYR A 33 -2.19 -11.96 -1.68
CA TYR A 33 -2.76 -11.58 -0.39
C TYR A 33 -3.93 -10.59 -0.57
N LEU A 34 -3.76 -9.53 -1.37
CA LEU A 34 -4.81 -8.54 -1.64
C LEU A 34 -6.04 -9.16 -2.33
N LYS A 35 -5.83 -10.09 -3.26
CA LYS A 35 -6.93 -10.85 -3.89
C LYS A 35 -7.70 -11.68 -2.87
N ALA A 36 -6.99 -12.43 -2.03
CA ALA A 36 -7.59 -13.24 -0.97
C ALA A 36 -8.35 -12.37 0.05
N PHE A 37 -7.81 -11.19 0.40
CA PHE A 37 -8.49 -10.21 1.23
C PHE A 37 -9.81 -9.75 0.60
N GLY A 38 -9.80 -9.38 -0.68
CA GLY A 38 -10.99 -8.97 -1.39
C GLY A 38 -12.06 -10.07 -1.43
N GLU A 39 -11.68 -11.32 -1.67
CA GLU A 39 -12.58 -12.49 -1.63
C GLU A 39 -13.17 -12.70 -0.23
N GLN A 40 -12.33 -12.68 0.79
CA GLN A 40 -12.75 -12.85 2.20
C GLN A 40 -13.78 -11.80 2.61
N HIS A 41 -13.59 -10.56 2.21
CA HIS A 41 -14.49 -9.45 2.52
C HIS A 41 -15.62 -9.27 1.51
N LYS A 42 -15.72 -10.14 0.47
CA LYS A 42 -16.74 -10.10 -0.60
C LYS A 42 -16.75 -8.75 -1.33
N LEU A 43 -15.57 -8.19 -1.58
CA LEU A 43 -15.36 -6.94 -2.28
C LEU A 43 -14.99 -7.19 -3.74
N GLU A 44 -15.49 -6.35 -4.65
CA GLU A 44 -15.08 -6.39 -6.05
C GLU A 44 -13.57 -6.10 -6.13
N THR A 45 -12.81 -7.05 -6.69
CA THR A 45 -11.36 -6.97 -6.80
C THR A 45 -10.93 -7.21 -8.24
N LYS A 46 -10.13 -6.30 -8.77
CA LYS A 46 -9.56 -6.38 -10.12
C LYS A 46 -8.04 -6.32 -10.05
N VAL A 47 -7.37 -6.99 -10.95
CA VAL A 47 -5.92 -6.90 -11.15
C VAL A 47 -5.69 -6.61 -12.62
N ASP A 48 -4.86 -5.61 -12.93
CA ASP A 48 -4.47 -5.31 -14.31
C ASP A 48 -3.29 -6.19 -14.80
N GLU A 49 -2.90 -5.99 -16.05
CA GLU A 49 -1.82 -6.77 -16.69
C GLU A 49 -0.45 -6.53 -16.04
N THR A 50 -0.27 -5.39 -15.37
CA THR A 50 0.98 -5.01 -14.70
C THR A 50 1.06 -5.55 -13.28
N GLY A 51 -0.10 -5.85 -12.67
CA GLY A 51 -0.22 -6.33 -11.30
C GLY A 51 -0.83 -5.32 -10.33
N ASN A 52 -1.22 -4.12 -10.81
CA ASN A 52 -1.96 -3.19 -9.96
C ASN A 52 -3.28 -3.81 -9.52
N VAL A 53 -3.62 -3.63 -8.26
CA VAL A 53 -4.85 -4.17 -7.68
C VAL A 53 -5.81 -3.04 -7.36
N LEU A 54 -7.09 -3.21 -7.71
CA LEU A 54 -8.17 -2.30 -7.35
C LEU A 54 -9.22 -3.07 -6.57
N ILE A 55 -9.49 -2.62 -5.33
CA ILE A 55 -10.55 -3.18 -4.49
C ILE A 55 -11.61 -2.11 -4.25
N LYS A 56 -12.87 -2.45 -4.52
CA LYS A 56 -13.98 -1.50 -4.41
C LYS A 56 -14.89 -1.83 -3.24
N LYS A 57 -15.29 -0.80 -2.52
CA LYS A 57 -16.29 -0.87 -1.46
C LYS A 57 -17.49 0.01 -1.81
N THR A 58 -18.68 -0.60 -1.88
CA THR A 58 -19.92 0.13 -2.13
C THR A 58 -20.26 1.08 -0.99
N ALA A 59 -20.92 2.18 -1.31
CA ALA A 59 -21.35 3.16 -0.32
C ALA A 59 -22.19 2.54 0.80
N THR A 60 -22.09 3.11 2.00
CA THR A 60 -23.07 2.81 3.06
C THR A 60 -24.47 3.33 2.67
N PRO A 61 -25.55 2.67 3.13
CA PRO A 61 -26.91 3.09 2.80
C PRO A 61 -27.15 4.57 3.04
N GLY A 62 -27.66 5.26 2.00
CA GLY A 62 -27.92 6.71 2.01
C GLY A 62 -26.71 7.58 1.60
N MET A 63 -25.59 6.97 1.23
CA MET A 63 -24.37 7.68 0.79
C MET A 63 -24.02 7.39 -0.69
N GLU A 64 -24.91 6.75 -1.44
CA GLU A 64 -24.67 6.28 -2.81
C GLU A 64 -24.40 7.43 -3.80
N ASN A 65 -25.00 8.60 -3.53
CA ASN A 65 -24.85 9.79 -4.37
C ASN A 65 -23.61 10.65 -4.04
N ARG A 66 -22.74 10.18 -3.14
CA ARG A 66 -21.48 10.86 -2.83
C ARG A 66 -20.44 10.57 -3.91
N LYS A 67 -19.50 11.49 -4.09
CA LYS A 67 -18.36 11.30 -4.97
C LYS A 67 -17.58 10.06 -4.56
N THR A 68 -17.12 9.31 -5.55
CA THR A 68 -16.23 8.18 -5.31
C THR A 68 -14.84 8.67 -4.96
N VAL A 69 -14.30 8.18 -3.86
CA VAL A 69 -12.94 8.48 -3.41
C VAL A 69 -12.04 7.29 -3.75
N VAL A 70 -10.93 7.57 -4.44
CA VAL A 70 -9.82 6.64 -4.63
C VAL A 70 -8.80 6.89 -3.54
N LEU A 71 -8.45 5.87 -2.77
CA LEU A 71 -7.26 5.84 -1.93
C LEU A 71 -6.18 5.09 -2.68
N GLN A 72 -4.95 5.59 -2.69
CA GLN A 72 -3.86 4.97 -3.45
C GLN A 72 -2.59 4.87 -2.63
N SER A 73 -1.97 3.70 -2.69
CA SER A 73 -0.66 3.39 -2.11
C SER A 73 0.10 2.42 -3.01
N HIS A 74 1.43 2.31 -2.82
CA HIS A 74 2.22 1.28 -3.49
C HIS A 74 2.47 0.08 -2.57
N ILE A 75 2.57 -1.11 -3.16
CA ILE A 75 2.65 -2.37 -2.41
C ILE A 75 4.06 -2.94 -2.28
N ASP A 76 4.98 -2.47 -3.10
CA ASP A 76 6.39 -2.86 -3.00
C ASP A 76 7.12 -2.11 -1.88
N MET A 77 8.33 -2.52 -1.60
CA MET A 77 9.20 -1.87 -0.63
C MET A 77 10.66 -2.02 -1.02
N VAL A 78 11.46 -1.05 -0.62
CA VAL A 78 12.94 -1.14 -0.64
C VAL A 78 13.40 -2.24 0.31
N CYS A 79 14.28 -3.11 -0.17
CA CYS A 79 14.78 -4.27 0.55
C CYS A 79 16.25 -4.11 0.89
N GLU A 80 16.53 -3.58 2.07
CA GLU A 80 17.88 -3.39 2.61
C GLU A 80 17.98 -4.00 4.01
N LYS A 81 19.18 -4.47 4.36
CA LYS A 81 19.45 -5.06 5.68
C LYS A 81 20.85 -4.73 6.16
N ASN A 82 21.05 -4.84 7.47
CA ASN A 82 22.38 -4.72 8.07
C ASN A 82 23.27 -5.89 7.62
N ASN A 83 24.59 -5.64 7.52
CA ASN A 83 25.55 -6.63 7.02
C ASN A 83 25.66 -7.90 7.87
N ASP A 84 25.32 -7.80 9.15
CA ASP A 84 25.37 -8.89 10.15
C ASP A 84 24.02 -9.64 10.30
N VAL A 85 23.01 -9.27 9.49
CA VAL A 85 21.68 -9.89 9.53
C VAL A 85 21.53 -10.87 8.36
N GLU A 86 21.16 -12.11 8.68
CA GLU A 86 20.70 -13.07 7.68
C GLU A 86 19.21 -12.89 7.45
N HIS A 87 18.81 -12.56 6.23
CA HIS A 87 17.43 -12.36 5.84
C HIS A 87 17.29 -12.49 4.32
N ASP A 88 16.30 -13.24 3.87
CA ASP A 88 15.92 -13.36 2.45
C ASP A 88 14.57 -12.67 2.22
N PHE A 89 14.60 -11.50 1.61
CA PHE A 89 13.40 -10.70 1.32
C PHE A 89 12.40 -11.38 0.37
N LEU A 90 12.77 -12.48 -0.28
CA LEU A 90 11.85 -13.26 -1.11
C LEU A 90 11.02 -14.26 -0.30
N THR A 91 11.48 -14.63 0.89
CA THR A 91 10.86 -15.71 1.68
C THR A 91 10.54 -15.32 3.11
N ASP A 92 11.36 -14.48 3.73
CA ASP A 92 11.27 -14.20 5.15
C ASP A 92 10.36 -13.01 5.45
N PRO A 93 9.59 -13.08 6.54
CA PRO A 93 8.78 -11.97 7.00
C PRO A 93 9.64 -10.86 7.60
N ILE A 94 9.16 -9.62 7.55
CA ILE A 94 9.77 -8.51 8.29
C ILE A 94 9.42 -8.65 9.77
N GLU A 95 10.43 -8.90 10.59
CA GLU A 95 10.26 -8.95 12.04
C GLU A 95 10.22 -7.55 12.63
N THR A 96 9.12 -7.21 13.30
CA THR A 96 8.91 -5.91 13.91
C THR A 96 9.05 -5.94 15.41
N GLU A 97 9.48 -4.83 16.01
CA GLU A 97 9.57 -4.64 17.46
C GLU A 97 9.21 -3.21 17.86
N ILE A 98 8.82 -3.04 19.12
CA ILE A 98 8.60 -1.72 19.74
C ILE A 98 9.86 -1.29 20.46
N ASP A 99 10.39 -0.13 20.09
CA ASP A 99 11.51 0.53 20.76
C ASP A 99 11.08 1.94 21.21
N GLY A 100 10.71 2.06 22.46
CA GLY A 100 10.13 3.29 23.00
C GLY A 100 8.80 3.63 22.33
N GLU A 101 8.75 4.73 21.59
CA GLU A 101 7.58 5.19 20.83
C GLU A 101 7.59 4.76 19.35
N TRP A 102 8.62 3.99 18.94
CA TRP A 102 8.82 3.58 17.55
C TRP A 102 8.47 2.12 17.33
N LEU A 103 7.82 1.85 16.21
CA LEU A 103 7.75 0.51 15.61
C LEU A 103 8.89 0.39 14.60
N LYS A 104 9.77 -0.57 14.81
CA LYS A 104 10.98 -0.80 14.00
C LYS A 104 11.02 -2.21 13.43
N ALA A 105 11.77 -2.39 12.36
CA ALA A 105 12.20 -3.71 11.89
C ALA A 105 13.52 -4.12 12.56
N LYS A 106 13.72 -5.40 12.74
CA LYS A 106 14.94 -5.98 13.33
C LYS A 106 16.01 -6.16 12.27
N GLY A 107 16.80 -5.11 12.05
CA GLY A 107 17.97 -5.17 11.18
C GLY A 107 17.69 -5.14 9.68
N THR A 108 16.46 -4.91 9.27
CA THR A 108 16.04 -4.71 7.88
C THR A 108 15.30 -3.39 7.72
N THR A 109 15.01 -2.99 6.47
CA THR A 109 13.99 -1.99 6.18
C THR A 109 12.63 -2.47 6.71
N LEU A 110 11.78 -1.53 7.15
CA LEU A 110 10.46 -1.82 7.72
C LEU A 110 9.38 -1.93 6.64
N GLY A 111 9.51 -1.15 5.56
CA GLY A 111 8.51 -1.04 4.52
C GLY A 111 7.24 -0.30 4.97
N ALA A 112 7.36 0.65 5.91
CA ALA A 112 6.26 1.54 6.27
C ALA A 112 5.88 2.45 5.11
N ASP A 113 6.84 2.83 4.32
CA ASP A 113 6.74 3.37 2.98
C ASP A 113 6.55 2.19 1.97
N ASN A 114 5.42 2.03 1.32
CA ASN A 114 4.13 2.64 1.64
C ASN A 114 3.18 1.63 2.33
N GLY A 115 3.74 0.69 3.10
CA GLY A 115 2.97 -0.34 3.81
C GLY A 115 1.94 0.23 4.79
N ILE A 116 2.17 1.42 5.35
CA ILE A 116 1.18 2.05 6.24
C ILE A 116 -0.03 2.56 5.46
N GLY A 117 0.18 3.04 4.23
CA GLY A 117 -0.89 3.39 3.30
C GLY A 117 -1.72 2.16 2.94
N VAL A 118 -1.05 1.07 2.53
CA VAL A 118 -1.70 -0.22 2.25
C VAL A 118 -2.53 -0.69 3.44
N ALA A 119 -1.96 -0.70 4.64
CA ALA A 119 -2.65 -1.12 5.86
C ALA A 119 -3.85 -0.23 6.20
N THR A 120 -3.76 1.07 5.93
CA THR A 120 -4.86 2.02 6.12
C THR A 120 -6.02 1.72 5.17
N GLU A 121 -5.74 1.46 3.90
CA GLU A 121 -6.73 1.07 2.91
C GLU A 121 -7.43 -0.24 3.31
N LEU A 122 -6.68 -1.26 3.71
CA LEU A 122 -7.23 -2.53 4.18
C LEU A 122 -8.11 -2.36 5.43
N ALA A 123 -7.69 -1.53 6.39
CA ALA A 123 -8.47 -1.24 7.58
C ALA A 123 -9.81 -0.56 7.25
N ILE A 124 -9.81 0.41 6.32
CA ILE A 124 -11.03 1.08 5.85
C ILE A 124 -11.94 0.11 5.09
N LEU A 125 -11.37 -0.74 4.23
CA LEU A 125 -12.13 -1.75 3.49
C LEU A 125 -12.81 -2.76 4.43
N ALA A 126 -12.13 -3.18 5.48
CA ALA A 126 -12.65 -4.15 6.45
C ALA A 126 -13.65 -3.56 7.46
N ASP A 127 -13.56 -2.26 7.76
CA ASP A 127 -14.39 -1.63 8.78
C ASP A 127 -15.80 -1.31 8.24
N ASN A 128 -16.81 -2.00 8.77
CA ASN A 128 -18.19 -1.78 8.43
C ASN A 128 -18.90 -0.72 9.32
N SER A 129 -18.20 -0.12 10.27
CA SER A 129 -18.75 0.92 11.16
C SER A 129 -18.63 2.33 10.57
N ILE A 130 -17.70 2.55 9.64
CA ILE A 130 -17.46 3.83 8.98
C ILE A 130 -18.57 4.12 7.97
N LYS A 131 -19.14 5.35 8.03
CA LYS A 131 -20.08 5.83 6.99
C LYS A 131 -19.29 6.47 5.86
N HIS A 132 -19.51 6.01 4.63
CA HIS A 132 -18.76 6.46 3.46
C HIS A 132 -19.58 6.40 2.17
N GLY A 133 -19.23 7.24 1.19
CA GLY A 133 -19.62 7.08 -0.21
C GLY A 133 -18.89 5.89 -0.86
N PRO A 134 -19.00 5.70 -2.18
CA PRO A 134 -18.23 4.65 -2.86
C PRO A 134 -16.72 4.88 -2.65
N ILE A 135 -15.97 3.80 -2.39
CA ILE A 135 -14.51 3.83 -2.21
C ILE A 135 -13.87 2.88 -3.22
N GLU A 136 -12.79 3.32 -3.82
CA GLU A 136 -11.85 2.51 -4.59
C GLU A 136 -10.49 2.56 -3.91
N CYS A 137 -9.91 1.41 -3.58
CA CYS A 137 -8.54 1.29 -3.06
C CYS A 137 -7.65 0.79 -4.17
N LEU A 138 -6.71 1.62 -4.61
CA LEU A 138 -5.76 1.34 -5.69
C LEU A 138 -4.39 1.05 -5.11
N PHE A 139 -3.92 -0.15 -5.33
CA PHE A 139 -2.61 -0.64 -4.91
C PHE A 139 -1.71 -0.79 -6.13
N THR A 140 -0.68 0.05 -6.24
CA THR A 140 0.23 0.05 -7.39
C THR A 140 1.48 -0.77 -7.11
N VAL A 141 2.06 -1.36 -8.16
CA VAL A 141 3.31 -2.13 -8.12
C VAL A 141 4.50 -1.27 -8.52
N ASP A 142 5.69 -1.66 -8.07
CA ASP A 142 7.00 -1.16 -8.52
C ASP A 142 7.09 0.37 -8.56
N GLU A 143 6.78 1.00 -7.42
CA GLU A 143 6.92 2.44 -7.23
C GLU A 143 8.40 2.80 -7.09
N GLU A 144 9.09 2.11 -6.20
CA GLU A 144 10.45 2.39 -5.70
C GLU A 144 11.54 2.33 -6.79
N THR A 145 11.28 1.67 -7.93
CA THR A 145 12.27 1.56 -9.00
C THR A 145 11.90 2.30 -10.27
N GLY A 146 10.78 3.05 -10.27
CA GLY A 146 10.42 3.90 -11.41
C GLY A 146 8.95 4.06 -11.70
N LEU A 147 8.06 3.91 -10.71
CA LEU A 147 6.61 4.16 -10.85
C LEU A 147 5.95 3.28 -11.94
N THR A 148 6.48 2.08 -12.18
CA THR A 148 6.06 1.22 -13.31
C THR A 148 4.55 0.95 -13.29
N GLY A 149 4.00 0.63 -12.11
CA GLY A 149 2.58 0.36 -11.96
C GLY A 149 1.72 1.59 -12.25
N ALA A 150 2.10 2.75 -11.73
CA ALA A 150 1.36 3.99 -11.94
C ALA A 150 1.34 4.42 -13.41
N PHE A 151 2.49 4.34 -14.10
CA PHE A 151 2.57 4.66 -15.54
C PHE A 151 1.82 3.68 -16.44
N ALA A 152 1.62 2.44 -15.99
CA ALA A 152 0.91 1.43 -16.77
C ALA A 152 -0.61 1.48 -16.63
N LEU A 153 -1.15 2.30 -15.72
CA LEU A 153 -2.60 2.42 -15.52
C LEU A 153 -3.31 2.85 -16.80
N LYS A 154 -4.34 2.10 -17.14
CA LYS A 154 -5.18 2.38 -18.31
C LYS A 154 -6.44 3.14 -17.91
N GLU A 155 -6.95 3.95 -18.83
CA GLU A 155 -8.24 4.62 -18.67
C GLU A 155 -9.35 3.61 -18.32
N GLY A 156 -10.18 3.95 -17.33
CA GLY A 156 -11.29 3.12 -16.88
C GLY A 156 -10.93 2.01 -15.90
N PHE A 157 -9.65 1.85 -15.50
CA PHE A 157 -9.30 0.89 -14.46
C PHE A 157 -9.89 1.31 -13.11
N MET A 158 -9.79 2.60 -12.77
CA MET A 158 -10.50 3.24 -11.66
C MET A 158 -11.46 4.32 -12.18
N ASN A 159 -12.48 4.68 -11.39
CA ASN A 159 -13.52 5.62 -11.82
C ASN A 159 -13.82 6.69 -10.75
N GLY A 160 -12.96 6.87 -9.76
CA GLY A 160 -13.18 7.81 -8.69
C GLY A 160 -13.08 9.28 -9.12
N ASP A 161 -13.80 10.15 -8.42
CA ASP A 161 -13.80 11.59 -8.63
C ASP A 161 -12.68 12.31 -7.90
N ILE A 162 -12.22 11.74 -6.79
CA ILE A 162 -11.21 12.30 -5.89
C ILE A 162 -10.17 11.22 -5.63
N LEU A 163 -8.90 11.51 -5.89
CA LEU A 163 -7.79 10.62 -5.55
C LEU A 163 -7.00 11.20 -4.38
N LEU A 164 -6.81 10.37 -3.35
CA LEU A 164 -5.94 10.63 -2.21
C LEU A 164 -4.78 9.64 -2.25
N ASN A 165 -3.61 10.14 -2.63
CA ASN A 165 -2.37 9.37 -2.52
C ASN A 165 -1.93 9.37 -1.05
N LEU A 166 -1.61 8.19 -0.51
CA LEU A 166 -1.25 7.99 0.90
C LEU A 166 0.27 7.88 1.10
N ASP A 167 1.03 8.49 0.21
CA ASP A 167 2.48 8.38 0.13
C ASP A 167 3.18 9.69 0.49
N SER A 168 2.63 10.43 1.43
CA SER A 168 3.21 11.65 1.97
C SER A 168 3.84 11.39 3.33
N GLU A 169 5.03 11.91 3.57
CA GLU A 169 5.81 11.72 4.79
C GLU A 169 5.63 12.86 5.82
N ASP A 170 5.12 14.02 5.39
CA ASP A 170 5.01 15.20 6.26
C ASP A 170 3.68 15.22 7.02
N GLU A 171 3.77 15.17 8.35
CA GLU A 171 2.60 15.15 9.22
C GLU A 171 1.79 16.46 9.12
N GLY A 172 0.49 16.30 8.87
CA GLY A 172 -0.46 17.41 8.85
C GLY A 172 -0.44 18.28 7.59
N GLU A 173 0.31 17.89 6.55
CA GLU A 173 0.37 18.59 5.29
C GLU A 173 -0.43 17.89 4.19
N LEU A 174 -1.03 18.67 3.29
CA LEU A 174 -1.70 18.20 2.08
C LEU A 174 -0.96 18.73 0.87
N PHE A 175 -0.43 17.84 0.06
CA PHE A 175 0.26 18.19 -1.17
C PHE A 175 -0.71 18.10 -2.36
N ILE A 176 -0.75 19.13 -3.18
CA ILE A 176 -1.59 19.23 -4.39
C ILE A 176 -0.75 19.12 -5.67
N GLY A 177 0.53 18.83 -5.55
CA GLY A 177 1.48 18.64 -6.63
C GLY A 177 2.81 18.18 -6.10
N CYS A 178 3.66 17.68 -6.98
CA CYS A 178 5.04 17.30 -6.66
C CYS A 178 6.00 17.74 -7.77
N ALA A 179 7.31 17.72 -7.46
CA ALA A 179 8.35 17.94 -8.46
C ALA A 179 8.46 16.72 -9.39
N GLY A 180 8.87 16.97 -10.63
CA GLY A 180 9.28 15.93 -11.55
C GLY A 180 10.78 15.67 -11.43
N GLY A 181 11.20 14.46 -11.85
CA GLY A 181 12.61 14.06 -11.94
C GLY A 181 12.91 13.42 -13.29
N ILE A 182 14.17 13.44 -13.67
CA ILE A 182 14.70 12.73 -14.85
C ILE A 182 16.12 12.25 -14.56
N ASP A 183 16.37 10.98 -14.85
CA ASP A 183 17.70 10.41 -14.87
C ASP A 183 18.30 10.50 -16.27
N SER A 184 19.56 10.93 -16.34
CA SER A 184 20.27 11.01 -17.62
C SER A 184 21.59 10.27 -17.51
N VAL A 185 21.85 9.36 -18.43
CA VAL A 185 23.12 8.62 -18.55
C VAL A 185 23.85 9.08 -19.81
N ALA A 186 25.10 9.49 -19.64
CA ALA A 186 25.98 9.84 -20.77
C ALA A 186 27.10 8.80 -20.85
N GLU A 187 27.23 8.13 -22.00
CA GLU A 187 28.30 7.20 -22.30
C GLU A 187 29.31 7.86 -23.25
N PHE A 188 30.57 7.77 -22.92
CA PHE A 188 31.69 8.26 -23.73
C PHE A 188 32.54 7.07 -24.19
N SER A 189 32.76 6.95 -25.50
CA SER A 189 33.59 5.93 -26.12
C SER A 189 34.99 6.50 -26.48
#